data_28bb2caf2c72633477b37e5669e87791
#
_entry.id   28bb2caf2c72633477b37e5669e87791
#
_cell.length_a   1.000
_cell.length_b   1.000
_cell.length_c   1.000
_cell.angle_alpha   90.00
_cell.angle_beta   90.00
_cell.angle_gamma   90.00
#
_symmetry.space_group_name_H-M   'P 1'
#
loop_
_entity.id
_entity.type
_entity.pdbx_description
1 polymer ?
#
loop_
_entity_poly.entity_id
_entity_poly.type
_entity_poly.pdbx_seq_one_letter_code
_entity_poly.pdbx_strand_id
1 'polypeptide(L)'
;IRFPRRHDKADRNGRYAVRLCITKNKRRKYIALELYADPAYWDEAGEQFIILRNLKGAEQKAENKQREADNALLAKYKVRAREIVERFEIEGIDWTLNQFEDAFLNTSKQGKFNAYFTDRIAELHATGHIGNSQTYKQTQDMLRSYDRKLDQRLFSDIDLRYVRGFDMFLQKRSCCGNTRKFYFKALRAILNRANAEGVGSA
;
A
#
# COMPACT_ATOMS: atom_id res chain seq x y z
N ILE A 1 12.16 -11.51 -11.53
CA ILE A 1 10.75 -11.35 -11.12
C ILE A 1 9.90 -12.10 -12.11
N ARG A 2 9.04 -13.01 -11.63
CA ARG A 2 8.11 -13.84 -12.41
C ARG A 2 6.75 -13.90 -11.73
N PHE A 3 5.71 -14.28 -12.49
CA PHE A 3 4.34 -14.47 -11.98
C PHE A 3 3.82 -15.88 -12.25
N PRO A 4 4.36 -16.91 -11.57
CA PRO A 4 3.89 -18.26 -11.75
C PRO A 4 2.51 -18.45 -11.09
N ARG A 5 1.64 -19.21 -11.77
CA ARG A 5 0.43 -19.75 -11.17
C ARG A 5 0.77 -20.96 -10.28
N ARG A 6 0.03 -21.17 -9.20
CA ARG A 6 0.09 -22.42 -8.42
C ARG A 6 -0.47 -23.59 -9.24
N HIS A 7 0.02 -24.79 -8.97
CA HIS A 7 -0.46 -26.01 -9.63
C HIS A 7 -1.02 -27.05 -8.64
N ASP A 8 -0.79 -26.81 -7.34
CA ASP A 8 -1.03 -27.80 -6.29
C ASP A 8 -2.37 -27.59 -5.54
N LYS A 9 -2.95 -26.40 -5.61
CA LYS A 9 -4.18 -26.10 -4.87
C LYS A 9 -5.05 -25.10 -5.65
N ALA A 10 -6.20 -25.56 -6.13
CA ALA A 10 -7.26 -24.72 -6.69
C ALA A 10 -8.16 -24.12 -5.59
N ASP A 11 -8.81 -23.02 -5.92
CA ASP A 11 -9.93 -22.49 -5.13
C ASP A 11 -11.23 -23.32 -5.40
N ARG A 12 -12.34 -22.90 -4.77
CA ARG A 12 -13.65 -23.58 -4.94
C ARG A 12 -14.18 -23.53 -6.37
N ASN A 13 -13.67 -22.62 -7.19
CA ASN A 13 -14.07 -22.42 -8.59
C ASN A 13 -13.07 -23.05 -9.58
N GLY A 14 -12.12 -23.87 -9.12
CA GLY A 14 -11.10 -24.49 -9.97
C GLY A 14 -9.98 -23.54 -10.42
N ARG A 15 -9.91 -22.33 -9.89
CA ARG A 15 -8.88 -21.34 -10.21
C ARG A 15 -7.67 -21.47 -9.30
N TYR A 16 -6.51 -21.10 -9.78
CA TYR A 16 -5.24 -21.20 -9.05
C TYR A 16 -4.64 -19.83 -8.76
N ALA A 17 -4.11 -19.67 -7.56
CA ALA A 17 -3.50 -18.42 -7.15
C ALA A 17 -2.28 -18.06 -7.99
N VAL A 18 -2.25 -16.85 -8.52
CA VAL A 18 -1.07 -16.23 -9.14
C VAL A 18 -0.22 -15.62 -8.05
N ARG A 19 1.09 -15.82 -8.13
CA ARG A 19 2.04 -15.32 -7.11
C ARG A 19 3.17 -14.56 -7.79
N LEU A 20 3.68 -13.53 -7.11
CA LEU A 20 4.96 -12.97 -7.49
C LEU A 20 6.09 -13.88 -6.99
N CYS A 21 7.00 -14.25 -7.87
CA CYS A 21 8.21 -14.99 -7.56
C CYS A 21 9.43 -14.08 -7.74
N ILE A 22 10.17 -13.86 -6.67
CA ILE A 22 11.47 -13.18 -6.68
C ILE A 22 12.58 -14.19 -6.40
N THR A 23 13.68 -14.08 -7.16
CA THR A 23 14.85 -14.95 -6.99
C THR A 23 16.08 -14.10 -6.69
N LYS A 24 16.80 -14.43 -5.63
CA LYS A 24 18.12 -13.86 -5.28
C LYS A 24 19.01 -14.96 -4.75
N ASN A 25 20.27 -15.01 -5.18
CA ASN A 25 21.27 -15.98 -4.72
C ASN A 25 20.77 -17.44 -4.79
N LYS A 26 20.14 -17.83 -5.91
CA LYS A 26 19.54 -19.17 -6.15
C LYS A 26 18.37 -19.53 -5.22
N ARG A 27 17.97 -18.65 -4.29
CA ARG A 27 16.80 -18.83 -3.44
C ARG A 27 15.60 -18.12 -4.03
N ARG A 28 14.39 -18.70 -3.83
CA ARG A 28 13.13 -18.14 -4.33
C ARG A 28 12.19 -17.81 -3.19
N LYS A 29 11.43 -16.73 -3.35
CA LYS A 29 10.30 -16.40 -2.48
C LYS A 29 9.06 -16.13 -3.31
N TYR A 30 7.92 -16.60 -2.82
CA TYR A 30 6.62 -16.44 -3.46
C TYR A 30 5.73 -15.57 -2.60
N ILE A 31 5.18 -14.51 -3.18
CA ILE A 31 4.29 -13.55 -2.52
C ILE A 31 2.91 -13.70 -3.15
N ALA A 32 1.87 -13.88 -2.35
CA ALA A 32 0.49 -13.95 -2.82
C ALA A 32 0.00 -12.57 -3.32
N LEU A 33 -0.71 -12.57 -4.46
CA LEU A 33 -1.22 -11.35 -5.09
C LEU A 33 -2.75 -11.21 -5.02
N GLU A 34 -3.42 -12.16 -4.39
CA GLU A 34 -4.90 -12.23 -4.37
C GLU A 34 -5.54 -12.30 -5.76
N LEU A 35 -4.76 -12.72 -6.77
CA LEU A 35 -5.21 -12.98 -8.12
C LEU A 35 -5.33 -14.48 -8.34
N TYR A 36 -6.39 -14.89 -9.04
CA TYR A 36 -6.67 -16.29 -9.33
C TYR A 36 -6.91 -16.48 -10.81
N ALA A 37 -6.17 -17.40 -11.41
CA ALA A 37 -6.25 -17.71 -12.83
C ALA A 37 -6.92 -19.09 -13.07
N ASP A 38 -7.88 -19.13 -13.98
CA ASP A 38 -8.36 -20.35 -14.56
C ASP A 38 -7.28 -20.89 -15.52
N PRO A 39 -6.89 -22.18 -15.44
CA PRO A 39 -5.92 -22.78 -16.34
C PRO A 39 -6.23 -22.57 -17.82
N ALA A 40 -7.51 -22.57 -18.20
CA ALA A 40 -7.95 -22.38 -19.58
C ALA A 40 -7.67 -20.98 -20.13
N TYR A 41 -7.51 -20.00 -19.25
CA TYR A 41 -7.32 -18.58 -19.59
C TYR A 41 -6.03 -17.99 -19.05
N TRP A 42 -5.03 -18.85 -18.80
CA TRP A 42 -3.71 -18.43 -18.32
C TRP A 42 -2.62 -18.83 -19.31
N ASP A 43 -1.85 -17.86 -19.76
CA ASP A 43 -0.63 -18.08 -20.55
C ASP A 43 0.57 -18.28 -19.63
N GLU A 44 1.02 -19.52 -19.48
CA GLU A 44 2.17 -19.88 -18.62
C GLU A 44 3.49 -19.27 -19.11
N ALA A 45 3.65 -19.12 -20.44
CA ALA A 45 4.87 -18.56 -21.00
C ALA A 45 4.92 -17.03 -20.88
N GLY A 46 3.80 -16.37 -21.16
CA GLY A 46 3.65 -14.92 -21.02
C GLY A 46 3.42 -14.46 -19.59
N GLU A 47 3.06 -15.39 -18.68
CA GLU A 47 2.71 -15.09 -17.28
C GLU A 47 1.60 -14.04 -17.19
N GLN A 48 0.54 -14.22 -17.97
CA GLN A 48 -0.58 -13.27 -18.10
C GLN A 48 -1.91 -13.99 -18.41
N PHE A 49 -3.01 -13.29 -18.19
CA PHE A 49 -4.33 -13.77 -18.58
C PHE A 49 -4.53 -13.66 -20.09
N ILE A 50 -5.11 -14.70 -20.68
CA ILE A 50 -5.42 -14.74 -22.11
C ILE A 50 -6.65 -13.87 -22.39
N ILE A 51 -6.49 -12.92 -23.30
CA ILE A 51 -7.56 -12.03 -23.75
C ILE A 51 -8.20 -12.62 -25.01
N LEU A 52 -9.48 -12.96 -24.91
CA LEU A 52 -10.23 -13.55 -26.02
C LEU A 52 -10.68 -12.45 -27.00
N ARG A 53 -10.71 -12.81 -28.29
CA ARG A 53 -11.20 -11.96 -29.38
C ARG A 53 -12.59 -12.37 -29.84
N ASN A 54 -13.34 -11.47 -30.45
CA ASN A 54 -14.63 -11.74 -31.09
C ASN A 54 -15.74 -12.30 -30.16
N LEU A 55 -15.79 -11.82 -28.91
CA LEU A 55 -16.78 -12.25 -27.93
C LEU A 55 -18.19 -11.72 -28.30
N LYS A 56 -19.18 -12.58 -28.29
CA LYS A 56 -20.58 -12.22 -28.61
C LYS A 56 -21.44 -12.01 -27.34
N GLY A 57 -21.20 -12.76 -26.28
CA GLY A 57 -21.95 -12.69 -25.02
C GLY A 57 -21.53 -11.54 -24.10
N ALA A 58 -22.49 -10.93 -23.39
CA ALA A 58 -22.21 -9.86 -22.43
C ALA A 58 -21.36 -10.33 -21.25
N GLU A 59 -21.62 -11.55 -20.75
CA GLU A 59 -20.87 -12.17 -19.66
C GLU A 59 -19.40 -12.41 -20.04
N GLN A 60 -19.16 -13.02 -21.22
CA GLN A 60 -17.80 -13.23 -21.73
C GLN A 60 -17.03 -11.92 -21.92
N LYS A 61 -17.72 -10.83 -22.34
CA LYS A 61 -17.11 -9.51 -22.46
C LYS A 61 -16.71 -8.95 -21.08
N ALA A 62 -17.57 -9.14 -20.06
CA ALA A 62 -17.30 -8.70 -18.70
C ALA A 62 -16.09 -9.45 -18.11
N GLU A 63 -16.03 -10.78 -18.27
CA GLU A 63 -14.88 -11.58 -17.84
C GLU A 63 -13.59 -11.17 -18.54
N ASN A 64 -13.67 -10.92 -19.85
CA ASN A 64 -12.50 -10.49 -20.62
C ASN A 64 -11.98 -9.13 -20.15
N LYS A 65 -12.89 -8.19 -19.85
CA LYS A 65 -12.54 -6.89 -19.26
C LYS A 65 -11.88 -7.05 -17.88
N GLN A 66 -12.33 -8.02 -17.08
CA GLN A 66 -11.67 -8.34 -15.80
C GLN A 66 -10.25 -8.86 -16.04
N ARG A 67 -10.03 -9.77 -17.00
CA ARG A 67 -8.70 -10.28 -17.36
C ARG A 67 -7.76 -9.15 -17.85
N GLU A 68 -8.28 -8.18 -18.60
CA GLU A 68 -7.52 -6.99 -19.00
C GLU A 68 -7.09 -6.16 -17.77
N ALA A 69 -8.01 -5.96 -16.82
CA ALA A 69 -7.71 -5.25 -15.57
C ALA A 69 -6.67 -6.01 -14.72
N ASP A 70 -6.79 -7.35 -14.64
CA ASP A 70 -5.85 -8.20 -13.92
C ASP A 70 -4.45 -8.18 -14.57
N ASN A 71 -4.37 -8.19 -15.91
CA ASN A 71 -3.11 -8.01 -16.64
C ASN A 71 -2.48 -6.63 -16.38
N ALA A 72 -3.28 -5.56 -16.36
CA ALA A 72 -2.82 -4.23 -16.02
C ALA A 72 -2.29 -4.18 -14.57
N LEU A 73 -2.91 -4.91 -13.65
CA LEU A 73 -2.47 -5.02 -12.26
C LEU A 73 -1.16 -5.81 -12.15
N LEU A 74 -1.00 -6.92 -12.89
CA LEU A 74 0.25 -7.68 -12.97
C LEU A 74 1.40 -6.82 -13.50
N ALA A 75 1.13 -6.00 -14.54
CA ALA A 75 2.12 -5.04 -15.06
C ALA A 75 2.57 -4.03 -13.99
N LYS A 76 1.63 -3.47 -13.23
CA LYS A 76 1.93 -2.58 -12.10
C LYS A 76 2.77 -3.28 -11.02
N TYR A 77 2.43 -4.52 -10.66
CA TYR A 77 3.24 -5.29 -9.71
C TYR A 77 4.66 -5.56 -10.23
N LYS A 78 4.82 -5.78 -11.54
CA LYS A 78 6.14 -5.98 -12.16
C LYS A 78 6.99 -4.74 -12.10
N VAL A 79 6.43 -3.57 -12.42
CA VAL A 79 7.11 -2.27 -12.31
C VAL A 79 7.52 -2.02 -10.86
N ARG A 80 6.60 -2.11 -9.92
CA ARG A 80 6.85 -1.92 -8.50
C ARG A 80 7.95 -2.83 -7.95
N ALA A 81 7.92 -4.11 -8.33
CA ALA A 81 8.92 -5.05 -7.87
C ALA A 81 10.33 -4.70 -8.40
N ARG A 82 10.41 -4.15 -9.62
CA ARG A 82 11.68 -3.64 -10.19
C ARG A 82 12.16 -2.40 -9.44
N GLU A 83 11.30 -1.43 -9.21
CA GLU A 83 11.62 -0.20 -8.47
C GLU A 83 12.17 -0.48 -7.06
N ILE A 84 11.62 -1.50 -6.37
CA ILE A 84 12.14 -1.93 -5.06
C ILE A 84 13.56 -2.48 -5.19
N VAL A 85 13.83 -3.32 -6.18
CA VAL A 85 15.17 -3.89 -6.40
C VAL A 85 16.15 -2.78 -6.79
N GLU A 86 15.79 -1.92 -7.73
CA GLU A 86 16.61 -0.78 -8.18
C GLU A 86 16.95 0.16 -7.01
N ARG A 87 15.97 0.46 -6.14
CA ARG A 87 16.22 1.26 -4.95
C ARG A 87 17.25 0.63 -4.03
N PHE A 88 17.13 -0.66 -3.74
CA PHE A 88 18.12 -1.37 -2.91
C PHE A 88 19.51 -1.36 -3.53
N GLU A 89 19.61 -1.47 -4.87
CA GLU A 89 20.86 -1.41 -5.60
C GLU A 89 21.48 0.00 -5.55
N ILE A 90 20.69 1.04 -5.75
CA ILE A 90 21.14 2.45 -5.67
C ILE A 90 21.63 2.78 -4.24
N GLU A 91 20.92 2.32 -3.23
CA GLU A 91 21.27 2.52 -1.82
C GLU A 91 22.43 1.62 -1.35
N GLY A 92 22.94 0.72 -2.21
CA GLY A 92 24.01 -0.22 -1.87
C GLY A 92 23.61 -1.25 -0.79
N ILE A 93 22.33 -1.53 -0.64
CA ILE A 93 21.79 -2.47 0.35
C ILE A 93 21.89 -3.90 -0.18
N ASP A 94 22.64 -4.78 0.51
CA ASP A 94 22.55 -6.22 0.26
C ASP A 94 21.26 -6.79 0.88
N TRP A 95 20.16 -6.59 0.16
CA TRP A 95 18.83 -6.94 0.63
C TRP A 95 18.58 -8.45 0.70
N THR A 96 17.73 -8.87 1.60
CA THR A 96 17.24 -10.25 1.73
C THR A 96 15.86 -10.40 1.06
N LEU A 97 15.47 -11.66 0.77
CA LEU A 97 14.13 -11.94 0.21
C LEU A 97 12.98 -11.51 1.15
N ASN A 98 13.22 -11.51 2.47
CA ASN A 98 12.24 -11.02 3.45
C ASN A 98 12.13 -9.50 3.39
N GLN A 99 13.23 -8.77 3.32
CA GLN A 99 13.20 -7.31 3.14
C GLN A 99 12.50 -6.89 1.85
N PHE A 100 12.71 -7.65 0.76
CA PHE A 100 11.95 -7.42 -0.47
C PHE A 100 10.45 -7.66 -0.27
N GLU A 101 10.05 -8.78 0.36
CA GLU A 101 8.65 -9.06 0.66
C GLU A 101 8.02 -7.96 1.50
N ASP A 102 8.69 -7.54 2.58
CA ASP A 102 8.24 -6.46 3.45
C ASP A 102 8.08 -5.15 2.67
N ALA A 103 9.05 -4.78 1.85
CA ALA A 103 8.97 -3.61 0.98
C ALA A 103 7.84 -3.75 -0.04
N PHE A 104 7.64 -4.92 -0.62
CA PHE A 104 6.59 -5.17 -1.60
C PHE A 104 5.18 -5.19 -0.97
N LEU A 105 4.96 -5.79 0.16
CA LEU A 105 3.69 -5.86 0.86
C LEU A 105 3.36 -4.53 1.57
N ASN A 106 4.33 -3.91 2.19
CA ASN A 106 4.14 -2.67 2.93
C ASN A 106 3.94 -1.44 2.04
N THR A 107 4.24 -1.52 0.73
CA THR A 107 3.94 -0.43 -0.21
C THR A 107 2.41 -0.24 -0.41
N SER A 108 1.56 -1.22 -0.08
CA SER A 108 0.12 -0.96 0.00
C SER A 108 -0.26 -0.12 1.22
N LYS A 109 0.58 -0.14 2.27
CA LYS A 109 0.53 0.77 3.43
C LYS A 109 1.44 1.99 3.25
N GLN A 110 2.51 1.88 2.42
CA GLN A 110 3.35 3.00 2.02
C GLN A 110 2.49 4.00 1.27
N GLY A 111 2.34 5.14 1.86
CA GLY A 111 1.62 6.24 1.26
C GLY A 111 0.24 6.52 1.85
N LYS A 112 -0.43 5.60 2.54
CA LYS A 112 -1.69 5.92 3.23
C LYS A 112 -1.41 6.53 4.60
N PHE A 113 -1.49 7.85 4.64
CA PHE A 113 -1.22 8.64 5.83
C PHE A 113 -2.02 8.18 7.06
N ASN A 114 -3.34 7.98 6.92
CA ASN A 114 -4.18 7.63 8.06
C ASN A 114 -3.99 6.20 8.56
N ALA A 115 -3.67 5.24 7.69
CA ALA A 115 -3.35 3.87 8.08
C ALA A 115 -2.07 3.83 8.93
N TYR A 116 -1.02 4.52 8.48
CA TYR A 116 0.22 4.65 9.24
C TYR A 116 0.00 5.33 10.60
N PHE A 117 -0.85 6.36 10.64
CA PHE A 117 -1.20 7.06 11.88
C PHE A 117 -1.87 6.10 12.88
N THR A 118 -2.80 5.26 12.40
CA THR A 118 -3.51 4.25 13.22
C THR A 118 -2.55 3.19 13.75
N ASP A 119 -1.66 2.66 12.89
CA ASP A 119 -0.66 1.66 13.29
C ASP A 119 0.27 2.24 14.39
N ARG A 120 0.64 3.52 14.27
CA ARG A 120 1.47 4.19 15.27
C ARG A 120 0.78 4.39 16.60
N ILE A 121 -0.52 4.69 16.61
CA ILE A 121 -1.31 4.79 17.84
C ILE A 121 -1.35 3.43 18.56
N ALA A 122 -1.59 2.35 17.81
CA ALA A 122 -1.62 0.99 18.35
C ALA A 122 -0.26 0.58 18.93
N GLU A 123 0.84 0.87 18.25
CA GLU A 123 2.21 0.60 18.71
C GLU A 123 2.51 1.33 20.05
N LEU A 124 2.19 2.63 20.12
CA LEU A 124 2.39 3.41 21.34
C LEU A 124 1.56 2.89 22.51
N HIS A 125 0.35 2.44 22.25
CA HIS A 125 -0.51 1.84 23.26
C HIS A 125 0.07 0.51 23.76
N ALA A 126 0.51 -0.37 22.85
CA ALA A 126 1.10 -1.67 23.16
C ALA A 126 2.43 -1.54 23.94
N THR A 127 3.20 -0.49 23.68
CA THR A 127 4.48 -0.20 24.38
C THR A 127 4.32 0.61 25.67
N GLY A 128 3.09 0.80 26.17
CA GLY A 128 2.82 1.49 27.43
C GLY A 128 2.90 3.02 27.38
N HIS A 129 3.11 3.61 26.20
CA HIS A 129 3.13 5.06 26.01
C HIS A 129 1.72 5.66 25.88
N ILE A 130 0.85 5.40 26.88
CA ILE A 130 -0.58 5.70 26.82
C ILE A 130 -0.88 7.19 26.56
N GLY A 131 -0.18 8.12 27.23
CA GLY A 131 -0.37 9.55 27.04
C GLY A 131 -0.09 10.03 25.61
N ASN A 132 0.97 9.49 24.98
CA ASN A 132 1.30 9.80 23.59
C ASN A 132 0.28 9.16 22.63
N SER A 133 -0.15 7.91 22.88
CA SER A 133 -1.19 7.24 22.13
C SER A 133 -2.49 8.04 22.11
N GLN A 134 -2.93 8.56 23.27
CA GLN A 134 -4.11 9.41 23.39
C GLN A 134 -3.95 10.75 22.63
N THR A 135 -2.78 11.39 22.73
CA THR A 135 -2.46 12.63 22.00
C THR A 135 -2.58 12.41 20.48
N TYR A 136 -2.04 11.31 19.99
CA TYR A 136 -2.10 10.98 18.56
C TYR A 136 -3.53 10.63 18.13
N LYS A 137 -4.28 9.87 18.93
CA LYS A 137 -5.68 9.57 18.67
C LYS A 137 -6.54 10.84 18.55
N GLN A 138 -6.42 11.76 19.52
CA GLN A 138 -7.13 13.04 19.48
C GLN A 138 -6.79 13.86 18.25
N THR A 139 -5.51 13.85 17.83
CA THR A 139 -5.07 14.53 16.62
C THR A 139 -5.67 13.89 15.35
N GLN A 140 -5.69 12.55 15.29
CA GLN A 140 -6.29 11.80 14.19
C GLN A 140 -7.80 12.08 14.08
N ASP A 141 -8.52 12.09 15.20
CA ASP A 141 -9.95 12.37 15.24
C ASP A 141 -10.27 13.80 14.77
N MET A 142 -9.41 14.76 15.14
CA MET A 142 -9.52 16.14 14.66
C MET A 142 -9.24 16.26 13.15
N LEU A 143 -8.25 15.54 12.63
CA LEU A 143 -7.98 15.45 11.19
C LEU A 143 -9.14 14.81 10.42
N ARG A 144 -9.76 13.75 10.95
CA ARG A 144 -10.98 13.14 10.36
C ARG A 144 -12.16 14.11 10.34
N SER A 145 -12.27 14.96 11.36
CA SER A 145 -13.30 16.01 11.39
C SER A 145 -13.05 17.10 10.34
N TYR A 146 -11.79 17.35 9.99
CA TYR A 146 -11.39 18.29 8.94
C TYR A 146 -11.56 17.67 7.56
N ASP A 147 -11.07 16.46 7.37
CA ASP A 147 -11.04 15.76 6.08
C ASP A 147 -11.73 14.39 6.15
N ARG A 148 -12.95 14.31 5.63
CA ARG A 148 -13.73 13.06 5.57
C ARG A 148 -13.10 11.98 4.68
N LYS A 149 -12.13 12.36 3.80
CA LYS A 149 -11.40 11.45 2.93
C LYS A 149 -10.02 11.11 3.46
N LEU A 150 -9.74 11.35 4.75
CA LEU A 150 -8.44 11.11 5.36
C LEU A 150 -7.93 9.68 5.16
N ASP A 151 -8.83 8.66 5.15
CA ASP A 151 -8.48 7.26 4.92
C ASP A 151 -7.95 6.98 3.51
N GLN A 152 -8.22 7.88 2.57
CA GLN A 152 -7.76 7.78 1.18
C GLN A 152 -6.49 8.60 0.92
N ARG A 153 -6.11 9.50 1.83
CA ARG A 153 -4.96 10.39 1.67
C ARG A 153 -3.64 9.63 1.71
N LEU A 154 -2.79 9.99 0.75
CA LEU A 154 -1.38 9.60 0.74
C LEU A 154 -0.55 10.60 1.54
N PHE A 155 0.68 10.24 1.90
CA PHE A 155 1.61 11.19 2.52
C PHE A 155 1.89 12.40 1.61
N SER A 156 1.96 12.20 0.30
CA SER A 156 2.10 13.26 -0.71
C SER A 156 0.97 14.28 -0.70
N ASP A 157 -0.23 13.90 -0.22
CA ASP A 157 -1.37 14.82 -0.12
C ASP A 157 -1.31 15.72 1.13
N ILE A 158 -0.44 15.38 2.10
CA ILE A 158 -0.27 16.13 3.37
C ILE A 158 0.80 17.21 3.17
N ASP A 159 0.60 18.02 2.17
CA ASP A 159 1.48 19.14 1.82
C ASP A 159 1.25 20.40 2.71
N LEU A 160 2.03 21.43 2.45
CA LEU A 160 1.90 22.71 3.16
C LEU A 160 0.50 23.34 3.00
N ARG A 161 -0.15 23.13 1.87
CA ARG A 161 -1.50 23.63 1.58
C ARG A 161 -2.52 22.92 2.46
N TYR A 162 -2.41 21.61 2.59
CA TYR A 162 -3.24 20.79 3.48
C TYR A 162 -3.07 21.24 4.94
N VAL A 163 -1.83 21.39 5.41
CA VAL A 163 -1.52 21.82 6.78
C VAL A 163 -2.08 23.22 7.08
N ARG A 164 -1.97 24.16 6.14
CA ARG A 164 -2.59 25.51 6.27
C ARG A 164 -4.11 25.43 6.33
N GLY A 165 -4.73 24.59 5.50
CA GLY A 165 -6.18 24.36 5.51
C GLY A 165 -6.65 23.79 6.86
N PHE A 166 -5.91 22.85 7.43
CA PHE A 166 -6.17 22.32 8.77
C PHE A 166 -6.04 23.39 9.85
N ASP A 167 -5.04 24.27 9.76
CA ASP A 167 -4.92 25.38 10.70
C ASP A 167 -6.11 26.35 10.64
N MET A 168 -6.55 26.72 9.46
CA MET A 168 -7.74 27.54 9.26
C MET A 168 -9.01 26.86 9.82
N PHE A 169 -9.14 25.57 9.66
CA PHE A 169 -10.25 24.79 10.23
C PHE A 169 -10.23 24.84 11.77
N LEU A 170 -9.06 24.67 12.39
CA LEU A 170 -8.91 24.76 13.84
C LEU A 170 -9.24 26.17 14.37
N GLN A 171 -8.83 27.21 13.62
CA GLN A 171 -9.18 28.61 13.96
C GLN A 171 -10.70 28.84 13.91
N LYS A 172 -11.36 28.37 12.87
CA LYS A 172 -12.84 28.46 12.75
C LYS A 172 -13.57 27.74 13.88
N ARG A 173 -12.95 26.72 14.48
CA ARG A 173 -13.46 26.02 15.67
C ARG A 173 -13.07 26.70 16.99
N SER A 174 -12.55 27.90 16.93
CA SER A 174 -12.12 28.68 18.10
C SER A 174 -11.06 27.97 18.96
N CYS A 175 -10.26 27.07 18.35
CA CYS A 175 -9.16 26.43 19.04
C CYS A 175 -8.09 27.47 19.40
N CYS A 176 -7.75 27.57 20.69
CA CYS A 176 -6.71 28.48 21.13
C CYS A 176 -5.32 28.09 20.60
N GLY A 177 -4.36 29.01 20.64
CA GLY A 177 -3.01 28.79 20.09
C GLY A 177 -2.31 27.57 20.67
N ASN A 178 -2.48 27.28 21.96
CA ASN A 178 -1.87 26.11 22.61
C ASN A 178 -2.51 24.79 22.12
N THR A 179 -3.82 24.75 21.94
CA THR A 179 -4.51 23.59 21.37
C THR A 179 -4.07 23.32 19.93
N ARG A 180 -3.90 24.38 19.13
CA ARG A 180 -3.39 24.26 17.76
C ARG A 180 -1.96 23.72 17.76
N LYS A 181 -1.07 24.26 18.60
CA LYS A 181 0.30 23.75 18.77
C LYS A 181 0.33 22.28 19.16
N PHE A 182 -0.58 21.83 20.02
CA PHE A 182 -0.71 20.44 20.42
C PHE A 182 -0.96 19.52 19.21
N TYR A 183 -1.92 19.82 18.35
CA TYR A 183 -2.20 19.03 17.15
C TYR A 183 -1.04 19.06 16.15
N PHE A 184 -0.42 20.23 15.93
CA PHE A 184 0.70 20.33 15.00
C PHE A 184 1.97 19.64 15.51
N LYS A 185 2.19 19.56 16.81
CA LYS A 185 3.31 18.81 17.40
C LYS A 185 3.16 17.30 17.08
N ALA A 186 1.97 16.76 17.28
CA ALA A 186 1.69 15.35 16.97
C ALA A 186 1.78 15.05 15.46
N LEU A 187 1.19 15.92 14.61
CA LEU A 187 1.25 15.80 13.17
C LEU A 187 2.70 15.83 12.66
N ARG A 188 3.52 16.79 13.14
CA ARG A 188 4.94 16.87 12.78
C ARG A 188 5.71 15.61 13.20
N ALA A 189 5.44 15.08 14.40
CA ALA A 189 6.12 13.88 14.90
C ALA A 189 5.81 12.65 14.01
N ILE A 190 4.56 12.50 13.58
CA ILE A 190 4.17 11.45 12.64
C ILE A 190 4.85 11.59 11.29
N LEU A 191 4.86 12.79 10.70
CA LEU A 191 5.48 13.05 9.40
C LEU A 191 7.00 12.81 9.45
N ASN A 192 7.68 13.32 10.48
CA ASN A 192 9.12 13.14 10.64
C ASN A 192 9.48 11.66 10.81
N ARG A 193 8.69 10.89 11.56
CA ARG A 193 8.92 9.48 11.75
C ARG A 193 8.68 8.70 10.46
N ALA A 194 7.59 8.98 9.75
CA ALA A 194 7.31 8.36 8.46
C ALA A 194 8.43 8.61 7.45
N ASN A 195 9.00 9.82 7.43
CA ASN A 195 10.15 10.15 6.58
C ASN A 195 11.40 9.36 7.00
N ALA A 196 11.68 9.26 8.30
CA ALA A 196 12.81 8.48 8.81
C ALA A 196 12.68 6.97 8.51
N GLU A 197 11.46 6.45 8.44
CA GLU A 197 11.14 5.07 8.08
C GLU A 197 11.01 4.84 6.56
N GLY A 198 11.19 5.90 5.74
CA GLY A 198 11.08 5.82 4.28
C GLY A 198 9.65 5.60 3.77
N VAL A 199 8.64 5.77 4.63
CA VAL A 199 7.22 5.59 4.28
C VAL A 199 6.61 6.89 3.75
N GLY A 200 7.13 8.03 4.18
CA GLY A 200 6.62 9.37 3.89
C GLY A 200 7.35 10.11 2.77
N SER A 201 8.33 9.49 2.10
CA SER A 201 9.05 10.13 1.01
C SER A 201 8.15 10.27 -0.21
N ALA A 202 7.89 11.50 -0.61
CA ALA A 202 7.37 11.83 -1.93
C ALA A 202 8.51 11.85 -2.95
#